data_b93f013511640b300dade68cf15c40b2
#
_entry.id   b93f013511640b300dade68cf15c40b2
#
_cell.length_a   1.000
_cell.length_b   1.000
_cell.length_c   1.000
_cell.angle_alpha   90.00
_cell.angle_beta   90.00
_cell.angle_gamma   90.00
#
_symmetry.space_group_name_H-M   'P 1'
#
loop_
_entity.id
_entity.type
_entity.pdbx_description
1 polymer ?
#
loop_
_entity_poly.entity_id
_entity_poly.type
_entity_poly.pdbx_seq_one_letter_code
_entity_poly.pdbx_strand_id
1 'polypeptide(L)'
;MENLHWEPLAPACRVLVSREHTFNTDTILLAHFAAPKHKERCIDLGTGCGTIPLLWQTNYTPRHITAVELGEQAFSQALRSVSENGYEENIEVIRGDIREIKKIIPHPTLDLAACNPPYKAVGAGLRNPDERMENARHECTCTLEDVAKAGRDVLRFGGRFCLCQRPERLADAMNVFRSYGLEPKRLRLVQQRVNTAPSLFLLEAR
;
A
#
# COMPACT_ATOMS: atom_id res chain seq x y z
N MET A 1 15.48 -22.15 4.26
CA MET A 1 14.05 -22.27 3.86
C MET A 1 13.29 -21.26 4.67
N GLU A 2 12.64 -20.29 4.03
CA GLU A 2 11.81 -19.31 4.72
C GLU A 2 10.62 -19.99 5.37
N ASN A 3 10.35 -19.63 6.63
CA ASN A 3 9.16 -20.11 7.34
C ASN A 3 7.92 -19.36 6.84
N LEU A 4 7.37 -19.80 5.70
CA LEU A 4 6.07 -19.36 5.23
C LEU A 4 4.98 -19.98 6.09
N HIS A 5 4.03 -19.16 6.55
CA HIS A 5 2.86 -19.63 7.28
C HIS A 5 1.63 -18.77 6.97
N TRP A 6 0.45 -19.34 7.20
CA TRP A 6 -0.81 -18.65 6.99
C TRP A 6 -1.25 -17.96 8.27
N GLU A 7 -1.58 -16.66 8.15
CA GLU A 7 -2.21 -15.90 9.22
C GLU A 7 -3.66 -15.55 8.88
N PRO A 8 -4.58 -15.64 9.86
CA PRO A 8 -5.95 -15.20 9.67
C PRO A 8 -5.98 -13.67 9.52
N LEU A 9 -6.68 -13.17 8.50
CA LEU A 9 -6.83 -11.74 8.21
C LEU A 9 -8.26 -11.25 8.48
N ALA A 10 -9.26 -12.08 8.18
CA ALA A 10 -10.68 -11.85 8.44
C ALA A 10 -11.40 -13.20 8.55
N PRO A 11 -12.67 -13.27 8.99
CA PRO A 11 -13.44 -14.49 8.88
C PRO A 11 -13.38 -15.03 7.46
N ALA A 12 -12.97 -16.28 7.29
CA ALA A 12 -12.79 -16.96 6.00
C ALA A 12 -11.75 -16.32 5.04
N CYS A 13 -10.86 -15.47 5.52
CA CYS A 13 -9.76 -14.91 4.71
C CYS A 13 -8.43 -15.06 5.46
N ARG A 14 -7.42 -15.56 4.75
CA ARG A 14 -6.07 -15.74 5.29
C ARG A 14 -5.00 -15.23 4.32
N VAL A 15 -3.86 -14.83 4.85
CA VAL A 15 -2.73 -14.29 4.09
C VAL A 15 -1.48 -15.09 4.38
N LEU A 16 -0.70 -15.36 3.34
CA LEU A 16 0.59 -16.03 3.44
C LEU A 16 1.67 -15.03 3.81
N VAL A 17 2.33 -15.25 4.93
CA VAL A 17 3.38 -14.38 5.45
C VAL A 17 4.69 -15.11 5.66
N SER A 18 5.77 -14.34 5.70
CA SER A 18 7.11 -14.78 6.11
C SER A 18 7.65 -13.84 7.19
N ARG A 19 8.82 -14.15 7.73
CA ARG A 19 9.48 -13.26 8.68
C ARG A 19 9.80 -11.88 8.10
N GLU A 20 10.10 -11.81 6.80
CA GLU A 20 10.51 -10.59 6.10
C GLU A 20 9.31 -9.86 5.47
N HIS A 21 8.29 -10.59 5.03
CA HIS A 21 7.11 -10.06 4.38
C HIS A 21 5.85 -10.47 5.15
N THR A 22 5.45 -9.62 6.05
CA THR A 22 4.25 -9.73 6.89
C THR A 22 3.46 -8.42 6.83
N PHE A 23 2.31 -8.38 7.47
CA PHE A 23 1.50 -7.18 7.60
C PHE A 23 1.52 -6.66 9.05
N ASN A 24 1.08 -5.44 9.21
CA ASN A 24 0.95 -4.80 10.51
C ASN A 24 -0.41 -4.09 10.62
N THR A 25 -0.71 -3.55 11.79
CA THR A 25 -1.92 -2.78 12.05
C THR A 25 -2.08 -1.58 11.10
N ASP A 26 -0.99 -0.96 10.66
CA ASP A 26 -1.00 0.20 9.78
C ASP A 26 -1.64 -0.14 8.42
N THR A 27 -1.30 -1.32 7.87
CA THR A 27 -1.86 -1.85 6.62
C THR A 27 -3.37 -2.10 6.74
N ILE A 28 -3.81 -2.69 7.86
CA ILE A 28 -5.23 -2.94 8.14
C ILE A 28 -6.00 -1.62 8.25
N LEU A 29 -5.45 -0.66 8.99
CA LEU A 29 -6.06 0.67 9.16
C LEU A 29 -6.18 1.42 7.83
N LEU A 30 -5.16 1.34 6.96
CA LEU A 30 -5.21 1.95 5.64
C LEU A 30 -6.28 1.30 4.76
N ALA A 31 -6.39 -0.03 4.75
CA ALA A 31 -7.42 -0.73 3.98
C ALA A 31 -8.83 -0.28 4.36
N HIS A 32 -9.11 -0.16 5.66
CA HIS A 32 -10.40 0.33 6.16
C HIS A 32 -10.60 1.84 5.97
N PHE A 33 -9.56 2.63 6.04
CA PHE A 33 -9.64 4.06 5.76
C PHE A 33 -9.95 4.33 4.28
N ALA A 34 -9.34 3.60 3.37
CA ALA A 34 -9.59 3.70 1.94
C ALA A 34 -11.02 3.28 1.57
N ALA A 35 -11.54 2.20 2.17
CA ALA A 35 -12.92 1.72 2.05
C ALA A 35 -13.46 1.83 0.61
N PRO A 36 -13.02 0.99 -0.32
CA PRO A 36 -13.47 1.03 -1.70
C PRO A 36 -14.98 0.77 -1.82
N LYS A 37 -15.61 1.35 -2.84
CA LYS A 37 -17.01 1.10 -3.14
C LYS A 37 -17.15 -0.05 -4.13
N HIS A 38 -18.28 -0.77 -4.08
CA HIS A 38 -18.55 -1.95 -4.90
C HIS A 38 -18.28 -1.78 -6.42
N LYS A 39 -18.48 -0.59 -7.00
CA LYS A 39 -18.25 -0.36 -8.44
C LYS A 39 -16.87 0.20 -8.76
N GLU A 40 -16.04 0.49 -7.77
CA GLU A 40 -14.73 1.10 -7.96
C GLU A 40 -13.72 0.10 -8.51
N ARG A 41 -12.82 0.59 -9.35
CA ARG A 41 -11.59 -0.08 -9.78
C ARG A 41 -10.45 0.47 -8.95
N CYS A 42 -9.76 -0.42 -8.24
CA CYS A 42 -8.79 -0.04 -7.21
C CYS A 42 -7.40 -0.53 -7.56
N ILE A 43 -6.39 0.14 -6.99
CA ILE A 43 -5.00 -0.32 -7.05
C ILE A 43 -4.34 -0.18 -5.68
N ASP A 44 -3.55 -1.19 -5.32
CA ASP A 44 -2.64 -1.17 -4.17
C ASP A 44 -1.20 -1.15 -4.67
N LEU A 45 -0.49 -0.05 -4.38
CA LEU A 45 0.87 0.22 -4.85
C LEU A 45 1.89 -0.23 -3.81
N GLY A 46 2.66 -1.27 -4.09
CA GLY A 46 3.54 -1.93 -3.14
C GLY A 46 2.76 -2.82 -2.18
N THR A 47 2.04 -3.80 -2.74
CA THR A 47 1.05 -4.59 -2.00
C THR A 47 1.64 -5.53 -0.95
N GLY A 48 2.95 -5.78 -0.97
CA GLY A 48 3.58 -6.75 -0.10
C GLY A 48 2.97 -8.15 -0.25
N CYS A 49 2.57 -8.77 0.84
CA CYS A 49 1.92 -10.08 0.84
C CYS A 49 0.42 -10.08 0.42
N GLY A 50 -0.11 -8.92 -0.03
CA GLY A 50 -1.47 -8.82 -0.56
C GLY A 50 -2.55 -8.48 0.47
N THR A 51 -2.20 -7.95 1.63
CA THR A 51 -3.14 -7.71 2.75
C THR A 51 -4.25 -6.72 2.40
N ILE A 52 -3.93 -5.57 1.78
CA ILE A 52 -4.93 -4.55 1.42
C ILE A 52 -5.93 -5.09 0.40
N PRO A 53 -5.52 -5.66 -0.74
CA PRO A 53 -6.45 -6.21 -1.71
C PRO A 53 -7.34 -7.33 -1.15
N LEU A 54 -6.80 -8.21 -0.30
CA LEU A 54 -7.60 -9.25 0.35
C LEU A 54 -8.67 -8.65 1.27
N LEU A 55 -8.32 -7.66 2.12
CA LEU A 55 -9.28 -6.96 2.97
C LEU A 55 -10.32 -6.20 2.15
N TRP A 56 -9.93 -5.59 1.03
CA TRP A 56 -10.87 -4.91 0.16
C TRP A 56 -11.85 -5.87 -0.47
N GLN A 57 -11.39 -7.00 -1.00
CA GLN A 57 -12.28 -7.99 -1.60
C GLN A 57 -13.22 -8.60 -0.57
N THR A 58 -12.70 -8.96 0.61
CA THR A 58 -13.51 -9.60 1.67
C THR A 58 -14.59 -8.67 2.23
N ASN A 59 -14.26 -7.38 2.45
CA ASN A 59 -15.14 -6.48 3.21
C ASN A 59 -15.96 -5.53 2.34
N TYR A 60 -15.50 -5.22 1.10
CA TYR A 60 -16.08 -4.16 0.28
C TYR A 60 -16.48 -4.60 -1.13
N THR A 61 -15.92 -5.70 -1.63
CA THR A 61 -16.20 -6.29 -2.95
C THR A 61 -16.18 -5.24 -4.09
N PRO A 62 -15.08 -4.50 -4.30
CA PRO A 62 -14.98 -3.57 -5.42
C PRO A 62 -15.04 -4.32 -6.75
N ARG A 63 -15.23 -3.59 -7.85
CA ARG A 63 -15.35 -4.20 -9.18
C ARG A 63 -14.09 -4.94 -9.62
N HIS A 64 -12.91 -4.38 -9.30
CA HIS A 64 -11.62 -4.99 -9.65
C HIS A 64 -10.52 -4.35 -8.82
N ILE A 65 -9.51 -5.15 -8.46
CA ILE A 65 -8.35 -4.71 -7.69
C ILE A 65 -7.09 -5.13 -8.46
N THR A 66 -6.22 -4.15 -8.73
CA THR A 66 -4.85 -4.40 -9.21
C THR A 66 -3.92 -4.27 -8.00
N ALA A 67 -3.07 -5.27 -7.77
CA ALA A 67 -2.07 -5.29 -6.70
C ALA A 67 -0.68 -5.33 -7.33
N VAL A 68 0.14 -4.29 -7.11
CA VAL A 68 1.47 -4.18 -7.73
C VAL A 68 2.54 -4.37 -6.69
N GLU A 69 3.48 -5.28 -6.95
CA GLU A 69 4.61 -5.55 -6.06
C GLU A 69 5.90 -5.77 -6.87
N LEU A 70 7.00 -5.17 -6.41
CA LEU A 70 8.29 -5.29 -7.07
C LEU A 70 9.06 -6.54 -6.62
N GLY A 71 9.06 -6.79 -5.30
CA GLY A 71 9.78 -7.89 -4.65
C GLY A 71 9.23 -9.25 -5.07
N GLU A 72 10.08 -10.09 -5.64
CA GLU A 72 9.66 -11.41 -6.15
C GLU A 72 8.98 -12.27 -5.10
N GLN A 73 9.50 -12.25 -3.89
CA GLN A 73 9.04 -13.05 -2.78
C GLN A 73 7.67 -12.57 -2.27
N ALA A 74 7.54 -11.27 -1.99
CA ALA A 74 6.28 -10.66 -1.59
C ALA A 74 5.21 -10.83 -2.67
N PHE A 75 5.57 -10.64 -3.96
CA PHE A 75 4.71 -10.95 -5.10
C PHE A 75 4.21 -12.40 -5.10
N SER A 76 5.12 -13.38 -4.88
CA SER A 76 4.74 -14.79 -4.79
C SER A 76 3.79 -15.07 -3.62
N GLN A 77 4.02 -14.44 -2.47
CA GLN A 77 3.13 -14.54 -1.30
C GLN A 77 1.74 -13.94 -1.61
N ALA A 78 1.69 -12.77 -2.23
CA ALA A 78 0.43 -12.12 -2.61
C ALA A 78 -0.37 -12.98 -3.61
N LEU A 79 0.29 -13.49 -4.65
CA LEU A 79 -0.33 -14.35 -5.65
C LEU A 79 -0.94 -15.62 -5.03
N ARG A 80 -0.19 -16.28 -4.14
CA ARG A 80 -0.67 -17.47 -3.42
C ARG A 80 -1.79 -17.12 -2.45
N SER A 81 -1.72 -15.95 -1.80
CA SER A 81 -2.77 -15.48 -0.90
C SER A 81 -4.08 -15.22 -1.63
N VAL A 82 -4.02 -14.62 -2.82
CA VAL A 82 -5.20 -14.39 -3.66
C VAL A 82 -5.83 -15.72 -4.09
N SER A 83 -5.00 -16.66 -4.58
CA SER A 83 -5.48 -17.97 -5.04
C SER A 83 -6.09 -18.82 -3.92
N GLU A 84 -5.48 -18.82 -2.74
CA GLU A 84 -5.98 -19.58 -1.58
C GLU A 84 -7.37 -19.11 -1.11
N ASN A 85 -7.68 -17.82 -1.31
CA ASN A 85 -8.98 -17.25 -0.96
C ASN A 85 -9.99 -17.29 -2.13
N GLY A 86 -9.61 -17.78 -3.32
CA GLY A 86 -10.49 -17.86 -4.49
C GLY A 86 -10.83 -16.49 -5.08
N TYR A 87 -9.89 -15.52 -5.04
CA TYR A 87 -10.13 -14.14 -5.47
C TYR A 87 -9.48 -13.77 -6.80
N GLU A 88 -8.99 -14.74 -7.58
CA GLU A 88 -8.27 -14.53 -8.85
C GLU A 88 -9.10 -13.78 -9.91
N GLU A 89 -10.41 -13.92 -9.89
CA GLU A 89 -11.29 -13.19 -10.83
C GLU A 89 -11.42 -11.70 -10.47
N ASN A 90 -11.17 -11.34 -9.22
CA ASN A 90 -11.38 -9.97 -8.70
C ASN A 90 -10.07 -9.22 -8.43
N ILE A 91 -8.98 -9.95 -8.13
CA ILE A 91 -7.69 -9.39 -7.76
C ILE A 91 -6.63 -9.87 -8.75
N GLU A 92 -6.08 -8.92 -9.50
CA GLU A 92 -4.93 -9.15 -10.37
C GLU A 92 -3.64 -8.73 -9.66
N VAL A 93 -2.73 -9.68 -9.41
CA VAL A 93 -1.42 -9.41 -8.82
C VAL A 93 -0.39 -9.30 -9.93
N ILE A 94 0.31 -8.17 -10.00
CA ILE A 94 1.29 -7.86 -11.04
C ILE A 94 2.65 -7.61 -10.42
N ARG A 95 3.68 -8.29 -10.92
CA ARG A 95 5.06 -7.95 -10.56
C ARG A 95 5.51 -6.76 -11.36
N GLY A 96 5.81 -5.64 -10.69
CA GLY A 96 6.19 -4.40 -11.35
C GLY A 96 6.66 -3.31 -10.43
N ASP A 97 7.33 -2.33 -11.02
CA ASP A 97 7.81 -1.14 -10.33
C ASP A 97 6.78 -0.02 -10.45
N ILE A 98 6.35 0.55 -9.33
CA ILE A 98 5.39 1.66 -9.32
C ILE A 98 5.93 2.92 -10.01
N ARG A 99 7.25 3.08 -10.11
CA ARG A 99 7.89 4.17 -10.87
C ARG A 99 7.62 4.05 -12.37
N GLU A 100 7.34 2.84 -12.84
CA GLU A 100 6.99 2.51 -14.23
C GLU A 100 5.51 2.17 -14.40
N ILE A 101 4.64 2.66 -13.51
CA ILE A 101 3.23 2.24 -13.42
C ILE A 101 2.45 2.39 -14.73
N LYS A 102 2.85 3.31 -15.61
CA LYS A 102 2.24 3.50 -16.94
C LYS A 102 2.44 2.32 -17.88
N LYS A 103 3.42 1.46 -17.63
CA LYS A 103 3.57 0.21 -18.39
C LYS A 103 2.50 -0.81 -18.00
N ILE A 104 1.96 -0.70 -16.78
CA ILE A 104 0.92 -1.57 -16.22
C ILE A 104 -0.47 -0.96 -16.48
N ILE A 105 -0.64 0.30 -16.11
CA ILE A 105 -1.88 1.08 -16.30
C ILE A 105 -1.57 2.27 -17.22
N PRO A 106 -1.71 2.12 -18.53
CA PRO A 106 -1.33 3.16 -19.50
C PRO A 106 -2.14 4.46 -19.40
N HIS A 107 -3.38 4.37 -18.91
CA HIS A 107 -4.31 5.48 -18.82
C HIS A 107 -4.91 5.63 -17.43
N PRO A 108 -5.19 6.86 -16.97
CA PRO A 108 -5.79 7.12 -15.66
C PRO A 108 -7.27 6.69 -15.66
N THR A 109 -7.53 5.47 -15.20
CA THR A 109 -8.87 4.85 -15.23
C THR A 109 -9.36 4.37 -13.87
N LEU A 110 -8.53 4.49 -12.82
CA LEU A 110 -8.83 3.93 -11.52
C LEU A 110 -9.54 4.93 -10.61
N ASP A 111 -10.40 4.43 -9.75
CA ASP A 111 -11.20 5.21 -8.81
C ASP A 111 -10.49 5.44 -7.49
N LEU A 112 -9.68 4.46 -7.06
CA LEU A 112 -8.98 4.44 -5.78
C LEU A 112 -7.59 3.85 -5.94
N ALA A 113 -6.60 4.55 -5.40
CA ALA A 113 -5.27 4.03 -5.16
C ALA A 113 -4.95 4.04 -3.67
N ALA A 114 -4.22 3.05 -3.18
CA ALA A 114 -3.62 3.06 -1.86
C ALA A 114 -2.13 2.75 -1.93
N CYS A 115 -1.39 3.23 -0.93
CA CYS A 115 0.00 2.88 -0.72
C CYS A 115 0.33 2.94 0.77
N ASN A 116 0.95 1.89 1.28
CA ASN A 116 1.59 1.85 2.60
C ASN A 116 3.11 1.76 2.40
N PRO A 117 3.79 2.86 2.00
CA PRO A 117 5.21 2.80 1.66
C PRO A 117 6.08 2.61 2.90
N PRO A 118 7.30 2.09 2.77
CA PRO A 118 8.23 2.01 3.89
C PRO A 118 8.50 3.39 4.49
N TYR A 119 8.54 3.46 5.82
CA TYR A 119 8.56 4.74 6.57
C TYR A 119 9.92 5.44 6.59
N LYS A 120 10.98 4.81 6.12
CA LYS A 120 12.33 5.39 6.15
C LYS A 120 12.52 6.36 4.98
N ALA A 121 12.95 7.59 5.30
CA ALA A 121 13.37 8.56 4.29
C ALA A 121 14.70 8.11 3.67
N VAL A 122 14.84 8.26 2.34
CA VAL A 122 16.13 8.13 1.67
C VAL A 122 17.07 9.19 2.27
N GLY A 123 18.18 8.75 2.90
CA GLY A 123 19.18 9.67 3.47
C GLY A 123 19.03 9.98 4.96
N ALA A 124 18.02 9.47 5.69
CA ALA A 124 18.04 9.53 7.15
C ALA A 124 19.16 8.63 7.66
N GLY A 125 20.21 9.26 8.19
CA GLY A 125 21.49 8.65 8.55
C GLY A 125 21.34 7.33 9.30
N LEU A 126 21.72 6.27 8.64
CA LEU A 126 21.76 4.92 9.20
C LEU A 126 22.92 4.88 10.22
N ARG A 127 22.59 4.74 11.49
CA ARG A 127 23.56 4.69 12.59
C ARG A 127 24.17 3.29 12.78
N ASN A 128 23.61 2.24 12.12
CA ASN A 128 24.02 0.86 12.34
C ASN A 128 24.35 0.14 11.03
N PRO A 129 25.52 -0.56 10.91
CA PRO A 129 25.89 -1.36 9.72
C PRO A 129 24.87 -2.44 9.37
N ASP A 130 24.20 -3.06 10.37
CA ASP A 130 23.20 -4.09 10.16
C ASP A 130 21.93 -3.54 9.50
N GLU A 131 21.54 -2.30 9.83
CA GLU A 131 20.42 -1.61 9.18
C GLU A 131 20.74 -1.24 7.71
N ARG A 132 22.03 -1.06 7.37
CA ARG A 132 22.46 -0.85 5.96
C ARG A 132 22.33 -2.13 5.15
N MET A 133 22.65 -3.28 5.72
CA MET A 133 22.52 -4.57 5.04
C MET A 133 21.07 -5.01 4.89
N GLU A 134 20.20 -4.76 5.88
CA GLU A 134 18.75 -4.97 5.76
C GLU A 134 18.13 -4.06 4.68
N ASN A 135 18.52 -2.78 4.61
CA ASN A 135 18.03 -1.85 3.60
C ASN A 135 18.54 -2.15 2.18
N ALA A 136 19.75 -2.72 2.03
CA ALA A 136 20.28 -3.15 0.74
C ALA A 136 19.58 -4.41 0.19
N ARG A 137 18.95 -5.21 1.05
CA ARG A 137 18.11 -6.36 0.66
C ARG A 137 16.69 -5.94 0.26
N HIS A 138 16.22 -4.79 0.70
CA HIS A 138 14.96 -4.17 0.30
C HIS A 138 15.23 -3.05 -0.72
N GLU A 139 15.78 -3.39 -1.87
CA GLU A 139 16.13 -2.47 -2.96
C GLU A 139 14.90 -1.83 -3.64
N CYS A 140 14.01 -1.23 -2.87
CA CYS A 140 13.02 -0.34 -3.43
C CYS A 140 12.68 0.80 -2.48
N THR A 141 13.56 1.77 -2.41
CA THR A 141 13.27 3.05 -1.77
C THR A 141 12.43 3.91 -2.70
N CYS A 142 11.12 3.65 -2.76
CA CYS A 142 10.19 4.60 -3.36
C CYS A 142 10.14 5.86 -2.50
N THR A 143 10.30 7.01 -3.15
CA THR A 143 10.09 8.31 -2.51
C THR A 143 8.60 8.65 -2.42
N LEU A 144 8.25 9.66 -1.63
CA LEU A 144 6.86 10.17 -1.62
C LEU A 144 6.47 10.74 -2.98
N GLU A 145 7.43 11.29 -3.72
CA GLU A 145 7.26 11.80 -5.09
C GLU A 145 6.92 10.67 -6.06
N ASP A 146 7.60 9.53 -5.97
CA ASP A 146 7.31 8.35 -6.80
C ASP A 146 5.89 7.83 -6.52
N VAL A 147 5.51 7.77 -5.25
CA VAL A 147 4.18 7.33 -4.82
C VAL A 147 3.09 8.28 -5.31
N ALA A 148 3.27 9.60 -5.13
CA ALA A 148 2.30 10.60 -5.57
C ALA A 148 2.18 10.61 -7.11
N LYS A 149 3.32 10.52 -7.81
CA LYS A 149 3.36 10.43 -9.28
C LYS A 149 2.63 9.19 -9.78
N ALA A 150 2.90 8.02 -9.20
CA ALA A 150 2.21 6.78 -9.55
C ALA A 150 0.69 6.91 -9.37
N GLY A 151 0.26 7.46 -8.23
CA GLY A 151 -1.16 7.73 -7.98
C GLY A 151 -1.79 8.67 -9.01
N ARG A 152 -1.11 9.77 -9.34
CA ARG A 152 -1.58 10.73 -10.35
C ARG A 152 -1.70 10.09 -11.74
N ASP A 153 -0.78 9.21 -12.08
CA ASP A 153 -0.71 8.56 -13.40
C ASP A 153 -1.83 7.52 -13.60
N VAL A 154 -2.38 6.93 -12.55
CA VAL A 154 -3.39 5.87 -12.65
C VAL A 154 -4.81 6.31 -12.30
N LEU A 155 -4.96 7.35 -11.46
CA LEU A 155 -6.26 7.82 -11.02
C LEU A 155 -6.96 8.67 -12.08
N ARG A 156 -8.24 8.36 -12.34
CA ARG A 156 -9.09 9.25 -13.14
C ARG A 156 -9.35 10.57 -12.42
N PHE A 157 -9.86 11.56 -13.12
CA PHE A 157 -10.29 12.82 -12.48
C PHE A 157 -11.29 12.55 -11.35
N GLY A 158 -11.01 13.11 -10.17
CA GLY A 158 -11.80 12.91 -8.95
C GLY A 158 -11.59 11.54 -8.27
N GLY A 159 -10.65 10.72 -8.75
CA GLY A 159 -10.20 9.51 -8.06
C GLY A 159 -9.53 9.84 -6.73
N ARG A 160 -9.45 8.85 -5.83
CA ARG A 160 -8.95 9.00 -4.46
C ARG A 160 -7.62 8.30 -4.30
N PHE A 161 -6.65 8.97 -3.66
CA PHE A 161 -5.41 8.35 -3.21
C PHE A 161 -5.40 8.27 -1.69
N CYS A 162 -5.15 7.09 -1.12
CA CYS A 162 -5.01 6.88 0.32
C CYS A 162 -3.58 6.46 0.69
N LEU A 163 -2.98 7.21 1.60
CA LEU A 163 -1.62 7.01 2.10
C LEU A 163 -1.63 6.75 3.60
N CYS A 164 -0.74 5.87 4.05
CA CYS A 164 -0.37 5.69 5.45
C CYS A 164 1.09 6.11 5.65
N GLN A 165 1.38 6.95 6.68
CA GLN A 165 2.75 7.38 6.94
C GLN A 165 2.92 7.89 8.37
N ARG A 166 4.18 8.09 8.79
CA ARG A 166 4.55 8.63 10.10
C ARG A 166 4.23 10.13 10.22
N PRO A 167 3.83 10.64 11.40
CA PRO A 167 3.42 12.05 11.58
C PRO A 167 4.49 13.06 11.17
N GLU A 168 5.77 12.72 11.33
CA GLU A 168 6.91 13.58 10.96
C GLU A 168 6.95 13.87 9.46
N ARG A 169 6.31 13.03 8.64
CA ARG A 169 6.24 13.18 7.18
C ARG A 169 4.96 13.85 6.69
N LEU A 170 4.10 14.34 7.62
CA LEU A 170 2.79 14.88 7.25
C LEU A 170 2.90 16.11 6.35
N ALA A 171 3.77 17.06 6.69
CA ALA A 171 3.98 18.27 5.89
C ALA A 171 4.54 17.94 4.50
N ASP A 172 5.54 17.03 4.45
CA ASP A 172 6.12 16.56 3.18
C ASP A 172 5.06 15.89 2.30
N ALA A 173 4.28 14.97 2.89
CA ALA A 173 3.22 14.27 2.16
C ALA A 173 2.19 15.24 1.58
N MET A 174 1.72 16.22 2.36
CA MET A 174 0.77 17.22 1.87
C MET A 174 1.35 18.06 0.72
N ASN A 175 2.61 18.50 0.85
CA ASN A 175 3.26 19.30 -0.18
C ASN A 175 3.48 18.49 -1.48
N VAL A 176 4.01 17.28 -1.35
CA VAL A 176 4.29 16.41 -2.49
C VAL A 176 2.98 16.05 -3.21
N PHE A 177 1.94 15.64 -2.50
CA PHE A 177 0.67 15.27 -3.13
C PHE A 177 0.06 16.45 -3.88
N ARG A 178 0.07 17.65 -3.29
CA ARG A 178 -0.41 18.88 -3.97
C ARG A 178 0.39 19.22 -5.22
N SER A 179 1.72 19.04 -5.20
CA SER A 179 2.58 19.29 -6.37
C SER A 179 2.27 18.38 -7.56
N TYR A 180 1.70 17.19 -7.30
CA TYR A 180 1.21 16.25 -8.31
C TYR A 180 -0.29 16.41 -8.61
N GLY A 181 -0.95 17.47 -8.10
CA GLY A 181 -2.37 17.74 -8.36
C GLY A 181 -3.32 16.84 -7.56
N LEU A 182 -2.85 16.20 -6.51
CA LEU A 182 -3.64 15.41 -5.57
C LEU A 182 -3.87 16.25 -4.31
N GLU A 183 -5.00 16.94 -4.23
CA GLU A 183 -5.32 17.81 -3.10
C GLU A 183 -5.75 17.02 -1.87
N PRO A 184 -5.08 17.15 -0.69
CA PRO A 184 -5.48 16.52 0.56
C PRO A 184 -6.90 16.90 0.97
N LYS A 185 -7.75 15.91 1.27
CA LYS A 185 -9.17 16.10 1.59
C LYS A 185 -9.58 15.51 2.94
N ARG A 186 -8.95 14.43 3.38
CA ARG A 186 -9.27 13.77 4.64
C ARG A 186 -7.99 13.34 5.32
N LEU A 187 -7.87 13.68 6.61
CA LEU A 187 -6.76 13.28 7.47
C LEU A 187 -7.32 12.56 8.69
N ARG A 188 -6.69 11.46 9.08
CA ARG A 188 -6.91 10.80 10.36
C ARG A 188 -5.58 10.58 11.06
N LEU A 189 -5.46 11.07 12.29
CA LEU A 189 -4.35 10.76 13.17
C LEU A 189 -4.68 9.49 13.96
N VAL A 190 -3.71 8.61 14.13
CA VAL A 190 -3.85 7.35 14.87
C VAL A 190 -2.96 7.41 16.09
N GLN A 191 -3.53 7.11 17.26
CA GLN A 191 -2.86 7.06 18.55
C GLN A 191 -3.01 5.67 19.15
N GLN A 192 -1.97 5.14 19.76
CA GLN A 192 -2.03 3.85 20.44
C GLN A 192 -2.84 3.89 21.74
N ARG A 193 -2.83 5.04 22.41
CA ARG A 193 -3.56 5.29 23.67
C ARG A 193 -4.10 6.71 23.69
N VAL A 194 -5.14 6.94 24.46
CA VAL A 194 -5.65 8.29 24.76
C VAL A 194 -4.52 9.12 25.38
N ASN A 195 -4.37 10.36 24.94
CA ASN A 195 -3.36 11.33 25.42
C ASN A 195 -1.89 10.99 25.05
N THR A 196 -1.64 10.08 24.11
CA THR A 196 -0.30 9.91 23.51
C THR A 196 -0.17 10.69 22.21
N ALA A 197 1.05 11.01 21.80
CA ALA A 197 1.28 11.57 20.48
C ALA A 197 0.82 10.58 19.40
N PRO A 198 0.32 11.06 18.25
CA PRO A 198 0.02 10.20 17.11
C PRO A 198 1.25 9.42 16.65
N SER A 199 1.07 8.13 16.36
CA SER A 199 2.13 7.26 15.81
C SER A 199 2.05 7.10 14.30
N LEU A 200 0.92 7.48 13.71
CA LEU A 200 0.60 7.29 12.31
C LEU A 200 -0.41 8.33 11.84
N PHE A 201 -0.40 8.64 10.55
CA PHE A 201 -1.53 9.30 9.90
C PHE A 201 -2.00 8.54 8.67
N LEU A 202 -3.28 8.70 8.36
CA LEU A 202 -3.92 8.25 7.13
C LEU A 202 -4.40 9.50 6.39
N LEU A 203 -4.00 9.63 5.13
CA LEU A 203 -4.31 10.79 4.28
C LEU A 203 -5.06 10.34 3.05
N GLU A 204 -6.19 10.97 2.74
CA GLU A 204 -6.85 10.87 1.43
C GLU A 204 -6.66 12.18 0.67
N ALA A 205 -6.20 12.06 -0.57
CA ALA A 205 -6.06 13.17 -1.52
C ALA A 205 -6.82 12.88 -2.82
N ARG A 206 -7.20 13.91 -3.55
CA ARG A 206 -7.95 13.81 -4.82
C ARG A 206 -7.44 14.79 -5.85
#